data_7f90587c64b3cd5a4bf5fe7db8591782
#
_entry.id   7f90587c64b3cd5a4bf5fe7db8591782
#
_cell.length_a   1.000
_cell.length_b   1.000
_cell.length_c   1.000
_cell.angle_alpha   90.00
_cell.angle_beta   90.00
_cell.angle_gamma   90.00
#
_symmetry.space_group_name_H-M   'P 1'
#
loop_
_entity.id
_entity.type
_entity.pdbx_description
1 polymer ?
#
loop_
_entity_poly.entity_id
_entity_poly.type
_entity_poly.pdbx_seq_one_letter_code
_entity_poly.pdbx_strand_id
1 'polypeptide(L)'
;MAAPLLEEMKQRIFRLERLADNAADLVAQSQPPRQLNWTVQEMTVYLAQLCDAANHELEECAVTGRVRLQPMPQNQPVWAQIDLAIVQTMFANLFSNSLRANPAAKIMISCTGRTLEYHDGRIWPEAACAQLAGVQTPEALANGCTGLLLVYRCAQNLGWRLETAANQETVLRMTLPPEPLAAFGTHNVLRTPRPESGAARLREEFRATLPPKKI
;
A
#
# COMPACT_ATOMS: atom_id res chain seq x y z
N MET A 1 -36.99 -8.27 5.84
CA MET A 1 -36.00 -9.16 6.52
C MET A 1 -34.89 -9.71 5.61
N ALA A 2 -35.02 -9.69 4.28
CA ALA A 2 -33.98 -10.22 3.35
C ALA A 2 -32.78 -9.28 3.08
N ALA A 3 -32.99 -7.95 3.15
CA ALA A 3 -31.96 -6.97 2.79
C ALA A 3 -30.67 -7.01 3.67
N PRO A 4 -30.76 -7.10 5.02
CA PRO A 4 -29.54 -7.14 5.85
C PRO A 4 -28.75 -8.44 5.65
N LEU A 5 -29.41 -9.57 5.41
CA LEU A 5 -28.74 -10.84 5.13
C LEU A 5 -28.00 -10.82 3.80
N LEU A 6 -28.59 -10.21 2.77
CA LEU A 6 -27.97 -10.06 1.46
C LEU A 6 -26.73 -9.18 1.53
N GLU A 7 -26.78 -8.12 2.31
CA GLU A 7 -25.63 -7.21 2.50
C GLU A 7 -24.49 -7.90 3.27
N GLU A 8 -24.83 -8.67 4.31
CA GLU A 8 -23.85 -9.49 5.03
C GLU A 8 -23.20 -10.53 4.12
N MET A 9 -23.98 -11.21 3.27
CA MET A 9 -23.46 -12.16 2.29
C MET A 9 -22.52 -11.50 1.29
N LYS A 10 -22.85 -10.33 0.75
CA LYS A 10 -21.97 -9.55 -0.14
C LYS A 10 -20.65 -9.23 0.54
N GLN A 11 -20.69 -8.73 1.78
CA GLN A 11 -19.48 -8.43 2.54
C GLN A 11 -18.59 -9.67 2.76
N ARG A 12 -19.20 -10.84 3.01
CA ARG A 12 -18.46 -12.09 3.15
C ARG A 12 -17.83 -12.54 1.82
N ILE A 13 -18.54 -12.38 0.71
CA ILE A 13 -18.01 -12.68 -0.63
C ILE A 13 -16.80 -11.78 -0.92
N PHE A 14 -16.92 -10.46 -0.75
CA PHE A 14 -15.81 -9.54 -0.97
C PHE A 14 -14.59 -9.85 -0.07
N ARG A 15 -14.82 -10.30 1.18
CA ARG A 15 -13.72 -10.75 2.04
C ARG A 15 -13.03 -11.99 1.49
N LEU A 16 -13.79 -12.96 0.96
CA LEU A 16 -13.25 -14.18 0.38
C LEU A 16 -12.47 -13.90 -0.91
N GLU A 17 -13.01 -13.06 -1.79
CA GLU A 17 -12.32 -12.61 -3.00
C GLU A 17 -10.98 -11.96 -2.66
N ARG A 18 -10.98 -11.00 -1.73
CA ARG A 18 -9.74 -10.35 -1.27
C ARG A 18 -8.73 -11.32 -0.66
N LEU A 19 -9.21 -12.31 0.11
CA LEU A 19 -8.33 -13.34 0.67
C LEU A 19 -7.69 -14.18 -0.43
N ALA A 20 -8.46 -14.53 -1.44
CA ALA A 20 -7.97 -15.27 -2.61
C ALA A 20 -6.95 -14.45 -3.39
N ASP A 21 -7.22 -13.16 -3.64
CA ASP A 21 -6.31 -12.25 -4.33
C ASP A 21 -5.00 -12.04 -3.54
N ASN A 22 -5.09 -11.78 -2.25
CA ASN A 22 -3.91 -11.64 -1.39
C ASN A 22 -3.12 -12.96 -1.33
N ALA A 23 -3.77 -14.11 -1.31
CA ALA A 23 -3.09 -15.39 -1.33
C ALA A 23 -2.38 -15.63 -2.68
N ALA A 24 -3.03 -15.29 -3.79
CA ALA A 24 -2.45 -15.36 -5.11
C ALA A 24 -1.22 -14.42 -5.24
N ASP A 25 -1.36 -13.19 -4.76
CA ASP A 25 -0.26 -12.22 -4.73
C ASP A 25 0.90 -12.71 -3.84
N LEU A 26 0.62 -13.27 -2.65
CA LEU A 26 1.64 -13.85 -1.79
C LEU A 26 2.37 -15.01 -2.46
N VAL A 27 1.67 -15.88 -3.16
CA VAL A 27 2.27 -16.97 -3.93
C VAL A 27 3.14 -16.39 -5.06
N ALA A 28 2.63 -15.41 -5.80
CA ALA A 28 3.38 -14.74 -6.86
C ALA A 28 4.64 -14.06 -6.34
N GLN A 29 4.57 -13.40 -5.16
CA GLN A 29 5.71 -12.74 -4.53
C GLN A 29 6.68 -13.71 -3.83
N SER A 30 6.28 -14.97 -3.59
CA SER A 30 7.10 -16.00 -2.97
C SER A 30 7.84 -16.86 -3.98
N GLN A 31 7.50 -16.77 -5.26
CA GLN A 31 8.24 -17.44 -6.34
C GLN A 31 9.58 -16.74 -6.59
N PRO A 32 10.60 -17.46 -7.14
CA PRO A 32 11.86 -16.83 -7.49
C PRO A 32 11.62 -15.61 -8.38
N PRO A 33 12.43 -14.57 -8.26
CA PRO A 33 12.08 -13.23 -8.72
C PRO A 33 11.64 -13.25 -10.17
N ARG A 34 10.36 -13.04 -10.39
CA ARG A 34 9.81 -12.63 -11.67
C ARG A 34 10.65 -11.45 -12.13
N GLN A 35 11.01 -11.44 -13.39
CA GLN A 35 11.74 -10.30 -13.94
C GLN A 35 10.98 -9.01 -13.60
N LEU A 36 11.51 -8.23 -12.65
CA LEU A 36 10.85 -7.01 -12.18
C LEU A 36 10.91 -5.96 -13.29
N ASN A 37 9.82 -5.25 -13.48
CA ASN A 37 9.74 -4.14 -14.44
C ASN A 37 10.25 -2.85 -13.79
N TRP A 38 11.57 -2.77 -13.63
CA TRP A 38 12.20 -1.62 -13.01
C TRP A 38 12.01 -0.35 -13.83
N THR A 39 11.54 0.69 -13.16
CA THR A 39 11.44 2.06 -13.69
C THR A 39 12.07 3.04 -12.70
N VAL A 40 12.71 4.08 -13.22
CA VAL A 40 13.24 5.17 -12.39
C VAL A 40 12.15 6.21 -12.20
N GLN A 41 11.82 6.50 -10.95
CA GLN A 41 10.78 7.46 -10.59
C GLN A 41 11.30 8.51 -9.61
N GLU A 42 10.80 9.71 -9.74
CA GLU A 42 10.89 10.72 -8.69
C GLU A 42 9.81 10.42 -7.65
N MET A 43 10.23 10.05 -6.44
CA MET A 43 9.35 9.45 -5.43
C MET A 43 8.28 10.41 -4.92
N THR A 44 8.60 11.72 -4.79
CA THR A 44 7.62 12.71 -4.33
C THR A 44 6.51 12.93 -5.34
N VAL A 45 6.85 13.02 -6.62
CA VAL A 45 5.87 13.14 -7.71
C VAL A 45 5.02 11.89 -7.80
N TYR A 46 5.65 10.70 -7.75
CA TYR A 46 4.93 9.44 -7.80
C TYR A 46 3.96 9.27 -6.60
N LEU A 47 4.42 9.57 -5.38
CA LEU A 47 3.58 9.47 -4.19
C LEU A 47 2.44 10.48 -4.20
N ALA A 48 2.65 11.70 -4.72
CA ALA A 48 1.58 12.67 -4.88
C ALA A 48 0.48 12.14 -5.82
N GLN A 49 0.87 11.60 -6.99
CA GLN A 49 -0.06 10.99 -7.93
C GLN A 49 -0.81 9.79 -7.32
N LEU A 50 -0.12 8.97 -6.52
CA LEU A 50 -0.73 7.85 -5.82
C LEU A 50 -1.76 8.30 -4.77
N CYS A 51 -1.44 9.35 -4.02
CA CYS A 51 -2.36 9.95 -3.05
C CYS A 51 -3.61 10.54 -3.74
N ASP A 52 -3.43 11.24 -4.86
CA ASP A 52 -4.54 11.81 -5.62
C ASP A 52 -5.44 10.71 -6.19
N ALA A 53 -4.85 9.64 -6.76
CA ALA A 53 -5.59 8.49 -7.24
C ALA A 53 -6.37 7.79 -6.10
N ALA A 54 -5.74 7.61 -4.93
CA ALA A 54 -6.40 7.03 -3.78
C ALA A 54 -7.58 7.89 -3.30
N ASN A 55 -7.41 9.21 -3.21
CA ASN A 55 -8.48 10.11 -2.79
C ASN A 55 -9.65 10.12 -3.79
N HIS A 56 -9.38 10.06 -5.08
CA HIS A 56 -10.40 9.95 -6.11
C HIS A 56 -11.25 8.67 -5.92
N GLU A 57 -10.63 7.53 -5.74
CA GLU A 57 -11.35 6.26 -5.50
C GLU A 57 -12.12 6.26 -4.16
N LEU A 58 -11.59 6.94 -3.12
CA LEU A 58 -12.28 7.09 -1.83
C LEU A 58 -13.55 7.93 -1.94
N GLU A 59 -13.57 8.95 -2.78
CA GLU A 59 -14.78 9.76 -3.06
C GLU A 59 -15.88 8.90 -3.69
N GLU A 60 -15.51 7.97 -4.58
CA GLU A 60 -16.44 7.01 -5.17
C GLU A 60 -17.01 6.01 -4.14
N CYS A 61 -16.24 5.69 -3.09
CA CYS A 61 -16.64 4.75 -2.04
C CYS A 61 -17.41 5.38 -0.87
N ALA A 62 -17.74 6.66 -0.91
CA ALA A 62 -18.39 7.40 0.20
C ALA A 62 -17.63 7.32 1.55
N VAL A 63 -16.31 7.16 1.50
CA VAL A 63 -15.44 7.11 2.67
C VAL A 63 -14.86 8.49 2.93
N THR A 64 -14.86 8.93 4.19
CA THR A 64 -14.39 10.27 4.59
C THR A 64 -12.89 10.33 4.86
N GLY A 65 -12.23 9.19 4.92
CA GLY A 65 -10.78 9.11 5.05
C GLY A 65 -10.05 9.81 3.90
N ARG A 66 -8.83 10.25 4.17
CA ARG A 66 -7.99 10.93 3.18
C ARG A 66 -6.55 10.48 3.30
N VAL A 67 -5.89 10.40 2.14
CA VAL A 67 -4.47 10.13 2.04
C VAL A 67 -3.76 11.42 1.62
N ARG A 68 -2.70 11.79 2.31
CA ARG A 68 -1.96 13.02 2.03
C ARG A 68 -0.45 12.74 2.01
N LEU A 69 0.20 13.33 1.04
CA LEU A 69 1.65 13.48 1.06
C LEU A 69 1.98 14.75 1.86
N GLN A 70 2.80 14.59 2.90
CA GLN A 70 3.30 15.74 3.66
C GLN A 70 4.31 16.51 2.81
N PRO A 71 4.16 17.83 2.64
CA PRO A 71 5.14 18.64 1.93
C PRO A 71 6.53 18.48 2.55
N MET A 72 7.53 18.28 1.71
CA MET A 72 8.90 18.11 2.17
C MET A 72 9.60 19.47 2.33
N PRO A 73 10.39 19.65 3.40
CA PRO A 73 11.23 20.83 3.54
C PRO A 73 12.46 20.80 2.62
N GLN A 74 12.73 19.71 1.92
CA GLN A 74 13.93 19.53 1.11
C GLN A 74 13.63 19.71 -0.38
N ASN A 75 14.43 20.59 -1.01
CA ASN A 75 14.33 20.92 -2.44
C ASN A 75 15.01 19.89 -3.37
N GLN A 76 15.42 18.74 -2.88
CA GLN A 76 16.10 17.74 -3.70
C GLN A 76 15.17 16.59 -4.06
N PRO A 77 15.05 16.28 -5.36
CA PRO A 77 14.24 15.14 -5.82
C PRO A 77 14.84 13.82 -5.32
N VAL A 78 13.98 12.91 -4.92
CA VAL A 78 14.35 11.56 -4.47
C VAL A 78 14.09 10.58 -5.60
N TRP A 79 15.13 10.22 -6.33
CA TRP A 79 15.04 9.23 -7.39
C TRP A 79 15.17 7.81 -6.85
N ALA A 80 14.29 6.92 -7.28
CA ALA A 80 14.35 5.51 -6.93
C ALA A 80 14.01 4.62 -8.13
N GLN A 81 14.65 3.48 -8.18
CA GLN A 81 14.31 2.42 -9.11
C GLN A 81 13.26 1.53 -8.44
N ILE A 82 12.08 1.45 -9.03
CA ILE A 82 10.93 0.72 -8.48
C ILE A 82 10.21 -0.07 -9.57
N ASP A 83 9.51 -1.13 -9.14
CA ASP A 83 8.45 -1.75 -9.92
C ASP A 83 7.11 -1.12 -9.49
N LEU A 84 6.47 -0.43 -10.42
CA LEU A 84 5.25 0.35 -10.15
C LEU A 84 4.12 -0.53 -9.63
N ALA A 85 3.94 -1.74 -10.19
CA ALA A 85 2.87 -2.64 -9.79
C ALA A 85 3.06 -3.13 -8.35
N ILE A 86 4.31 -3.43 -7.95
CA ILE A 86 4.63 -3.86 -6.59
C ILE A 86 4.40 -2.71 -5.60
N VAL A 87 4.85 -1.50 -5.91
CA VAL A 87 4.64 -0.33 -5.03
C VAL A 87 3.16 -0.02 -4.89
N GLN A 88 2.38 -0.08 -5.97
CA GLN A 88 0.93 0.11 -5.93
C GLN A 88 0.23 -0.95 -5.06
N THR A 89 0.58 -2.22 -5.22
CA THR A 89 0.05 -3.30 -4.37
C THR A 89 0.37 -3.06 -2.90
N MET A 90 1.59 -2.65 -2.59
CA MET A 90 2.02 -2.35 -1.22
C MET A 90 1.19 -1.22 -0.59
N PHE A 91 1.08 -0.07 -1.27
CA PHE A 91 0.33 1.06 -0.73
C PHE A 91 -1.19 0.83 -0.72
N ALA A 92 -1.76 0.14 -1.70
CA ALA A 92 -3.17 -0.25 -1.69
C ALA A 92 -3.51 -1.07 -0.44
N ASN A 93 -2.67 -2.04 -0.07
CA ASN A 93 -2.84 -2.83 1.16
C ASN A 93 -2.66 -2.00 2.44
N LEU A 94 -1.73 -1.05 2.48
CA LEU A 94 -1.58 -0.14 3.61
C LEU A 94 -2.81 0.75 3.79
N PHE A 95 -3.27 1.39 2.72
CA PHE A 95 -4.44 2.26 2.74
C PHE A 95 -5.70 1.51 3.15
N SER A 96 -5.96 0.35 2.54
CA SER A 96 -7.14 -0.46 2.85
C SER A 96 -7.15 -0.96 4.30
N ASN A 97 -6.00 -1.34 4.85
CA ASN A 97 -5.89 -1.73 6.25
C ASN A 97 -6.20 -0.57 7.21
N SER A 98 -5.71 0.63 6.91
CA SER A 98 -5.99 1.82 7.73
C SER A 98 -7.45 2.23 7.65
N LEU A 99 -8.02 2.29 6.45
CA LEU A 99 -9.41 2.70 6.21
C LEU A 99 -10.43 1.67 6.71
N ARG A 100 -10.10 0.38 6.67
CA ARG A 100 -10.93 -0.68 7.27
C ARG A 100 -11.04 -0.54 8.78
N ALA A 101 -9.93 -0.19 9.44
CA ALA A 101 -9.91 -0.01 10.88
C ALA A 101 -10.54 1.34 11.30
N ASN A 102 -10.40 2.37 10.47
CA ASN A 102 -11.03 3.66 10.65
C ASN A 102 -11.38 4.28 9.29
N PRO A 103 -12.65 4.24 8.85
CA PRO A 103 -13.07 4.82 7.57
C PRO A 103 -12.87 6.34 7.46
N ALA A 104 -12.61 7.02 8.57
CA ALA A 104 -12.27 8.45 8.62
C ALA A 104 -10.77 8.71 8.83
N ALA A 105 -9.91 7.69 8.65
CA ALA A 105 -8.47 7.82 8.86
C ALA A 105 -7.86 8.94 8.02
N LYS A 106 -6.97 9.70 8.65
CA LYS A 106 -6.12 10.69 7.98
C LYS A 106 -4.74 10.07 7.81
N ILE A 107 -4.53 9.45 6.67
CA ILE A 107 -3.29 8.78 6.34
C ILE A 107 -2.29 9.83 5.85
N MET A 108 -1.11 9.83 6.44
CA MET A 108 -0.01 10.71 6.05
C MET A 108 1.16 9.89 5.53
N ILE A 109 1.74 10.36 4.45
CA ILE A 109 2.99 9.84 3.91
C ILE A 109 3.98 11.00 3.91
N SER A 110 5.19 10.77 4.37
CA SER A 110 6.30 11.72 4.18
C SER A 110 7.46 11.03 3.48
N CYS A 111 8.28 11.80 2.81
CA CYS A 111 9.46 11.30 2.13
C CYS A 111 10.64 12.21 2.50
N THR A 112 11.60 11.73 3.25
CA THR A 112 12.79 12.49 3.66
C THR A 112 14.05 11.73 3.24
N GLY A 113 14.77 12.27 2.27
CA GLY A 113 15.89 11.55 1.67
C GLY A 113 15.37 10.21 1.10
N ARG A 114 15.99 9.11 1.51
CA ARG A 114 15.61 7.77 1.07
C ARG A 114 14.67 7.04 2.04
N THR A 115 14.02 7.76 2.93
CA THR A 115 13.09 7.20 3.92
C THR A 115 11.70 7.72 3.66
N LEU A 116 10.75 6.80 3.48
CA LEU A 116 9.33 7.08 3.48
C LEU A 116 8.79 6.75 4.87
N GLU A 117 7.94 7.61 5.41
CA GLU A 117 7.20 7.33 6.64
C GLU A 117 5.71 7.31 6.32
N TYR A 118 5.03 6.32 6.86
CA TYR A 118 3.59 6.13 6.74
C TYR A 118 2.97 6.05 8.13
N HIS A 119 1.93 6.81 8.38
CA HIS A 119 1.15 6.71 9.60
C HIS A 119 -0.32 7.07 9.36
N ASP A 120 -1.19 6.55 10.21
CA ASP A 120 -2.65 6.72 10.12
C ASP A 120 -3.29 7.20 11.43
N GLY A 121 -2.46 7.72 12.34
CA GLY A 121 -2.88 8.27 13.64
C GLY A 121 -3.23 7.20 14.68
N ARG A 122 -2.88 5.93 14.48
CA ARG A 122 -3.22 4.83 15.39
C ARG A 122 -1.98 4.12 15.91
N ILE A 123 -2.12 3.49 17.07
CA ILE A 123 -1.20 2.45 17.53
C ILE A 123 -1.63 1.13 16.89
N TRP A 124 -0.75 0.50 16.14
CA TRP A 124 -1.02 -0.77 15.51
C TRP A 124 -0.85 -1.92 16.49
N PRO A 125 -1.69 -2.98 16.41
CA PRO A 125 -1.49 -4.17 17.21
C PRO A 125 -0.12 -4.82 16.97
N GLU A 126 0.44 -5.45 17.99
CA GLU A 126 1.74 -6.13 17.89
C GLU A 126 1.75 -7.17 16.75
N ALA A 127 0.66 -7.92 16.59
CA ALA A 127 0.52 -8.88 15.49
C ALA A 127 0.62 -8.23 14.10
N ALA A 128 0.16 -6.97 13.93
CA ALA A 128 0.31 -6.23 12.69
C ALA A 128 1.77 -5.83 12.43
N CYS A 129 2.46 -5.35 13.46
CA CYS A 129 3.88 -5.04 13.40
C CYS A 129 4.73 -6.29 13.12
N ALA A 130 4.39 -7.44 13.73
CA ALA A 130 5.04 -8.72 13.49
C ALA A 130 4.94 -9.16 12.01
N GLN A 131 3.79 -8.97 11.37
CA GLN A 131 3.63 -9.26 9.93
C GLN A 131 4.55 -8.41 9.05
N LEU A 132 4.73 -7.14 9.38
CA LEU A 132 5.66 -6.25 8.70
C LEU A 132 7.13 -6.60 8.93
N ALA A 133 7.42 -7.40 9.96
CA ALA A 133 8.71 -8.04 10.19
C ALA A 133 8.81 -9.45 9.55
N GLY A 134 7.80 -9.87 8.77
CA GLY A 134 7.78 -11.16 8.11
C GLY A 134 7.33 -12.33 8.99
N VAL A 135 6.85 -12.05 10.21
CA VAL A 135 6.37 -13.09 11.13
C VAL A 135 4.91 -13.43 10.82
N GLN A 136 4.66 -14.68 10.49
CA GLN A 136 3.31 -15.20 10.31
C GLN A 136 2.81 -15.76 11.65
N THR A 137 1.71 -15.21 12.14
CA THR A 137 1.01 -15.79 13.30
C THR A 137 -0.18 -16.62 12.81
N PRO A 138 -0.46 -17.79 13.43
CA PRO A 138 -1.63 -18.59 13.08
C PRO A 138 -2.94 -17.81 13.17
N GLU A 139 -3.06 -16.90 14.14
CA GLU A 139 -4.22 -16.03 14.33
C GLU A 139 -4.39 -15.03 13.20
N ALA A 140 -3.30 -14.46 12.70
CA ALA A 140 -3.35 -13.55 11.56
C ALA A 140 -3.81 -14.25 10.28
N LEU A 141 -3.38 -15.49 10.06
CA LEU A 141 -3.82 -16.32 8.95
C LEU A 141 -5.29 -16.71 9.09
N ALA A 142 -5.72 -17.15 10.27
CA ALA A 142 -7.10 -17.53 10.57
C ALA A 142 -8.07 -16.37 10.38
N ASN A 143 -7.65 -15.15 10.70
CA ASN A 143 -8.44 -13.93 10.54
C ASN A 143 -8.31 -13.29 9.15
N GLY A 144 -7.58 -13.93 8.23
CA GLY A 144 -7.38 -13.42 6.88
C GLY A 144 -6.60 -12.10 6.79
N CYS A 145 -5.82 -11.79 7.83
CA CYS A 145 -5.02 -10.56 7.90
C CYS A 145 -3.69 -10.73 7.16
N THR A 146 -3.72 -11.03 5.86
CA THR A 146 -2.51 -11.30 5.05
C THR A 146 -1.96 -10.05 4.35
N GLY A 147 -2.71 -8.95 4.36
CA GLY A 147 -2.33 -7.72 3.62
C GLY A 147 -1.01 -7.10 4.08
N LEU A 148 -0.71 -7.10 5.39
CA LEU A 148 0.56 -6.56 5.89
C LEU A 148 1.74 -7.51 5.61
N LEU A 149 1.51 -8.81 5.56
CA LEU A 149 2.52 -9.76 5.11
C LEU A 149 2.84 -9.55 3.62
N LEU A 150 1.83 -9.24 2.81
CA LEU A 150 2.03 -8.87 1.42
C LEU A 150 2.83 -7.58 1.28
N VAL A 151 2.57 -6.56 2.12
CA VAL A 151 3.40 -5.34 2.21
C VAL A 151 4.87 -5.69 2.48
N TYR A 152 5.13 -6.58 3.45
CA TYR A 152 6.48 -7.05 3.74
C TYR A 152 7.12 -7.73 2.51
N ARG A 153 6.41 -8.63 1.84
CA ARG A 153 6.92 -9.31 0.63
C ARG A 153 7.19 -8.35 -0.52
N CYS A 154 6.30 -7.39 -0.75
CA CYS A 154 6.52 -6.33 -1.73
C CYS A 154 7.79 -5.53 -1.43
N ALA A 155 7.99 -5.14 -0.17
CA ALA A 155 9.19 -4.42 0.26
C ALA A 155 10.46 -5.26 0.06
N GLN A 156 10.43 -6.55 0.40
CA GLN A 156 11.55 -7.46 0.17
C GLN A 156 11.94 -7.53 -1.32
N ASN A 157 10.96 -7.64 -2.22
CA ASN A 157 11.19 -7.70 -3.66
C ASN A 157 11.77 -6.39 -4.22
N LEU A 158 11.41 -5.25 -3.62
CA LEU A 158 11.96 -3.94 -3.98
C LEU A 158 13.33 -3.68 -3.32
N GLY A 159 13.78 -4.54 -2.42
CA GLY A 159 14.97 -4.30 -1.59
C GLY A 159 14.76 -3.20 -0.54
N TRP A 160 13.51 -2.89 -0.18
CA TRP A 160 13.18 -1.88 0.83
C TRP A 160 13.24 -2.49 2.23
N ARG A 161 13.77 -1.74 3.17
CA ARG A 161 13.77 -2.12 4.58
C ARG A 161 12.55 -1.52 5.28
N LEU A 162 11.81 -2.35 6.02
CA LEU A 162 10.67 -1.93 6.83
C LEU A 162 11.06 -1.92 8.31
N GLU A 163 10.66 -0.87 9.00
CA GLU A 163 10.78 -0.73 10.45
C GLU A 163 9.51 -0.08 11.00
N THR A 164 9.04 -0.56 12.14
CA THR A 164 7.93 0.07 12.87
C THR A 164 8.44 0.72 14.14
N ALA A 165 8.03 1.95 14.38
CA ALA A 165 8.28 2.66 15.64
C ALA A 165 6.93 3.05 16.24
N ALA A 166 6.74 2.81 17.54
CA ALA A 166 5.51 3.13 18.25
C ALA A 166 5.83 4.08 19.41
N ASN A 167 5.19 5.25 19.39
CA ASN A 167 5.17 6.21 20.49
C ASN A 167 3.70 6.57 20.77
N GLN A 168 3.25 7.75 20.36
CA GLN A 168 1.84 8.14 20.41
C GLN A 168 1.01 7.50 19.30
N GLU A 169 1.65 7.16 18.18
CA GLU A 169 1.10 6.42 17.06
C GLU A 169 2.15 5.48 16.48
N THR A 170 1.75 4.54 15.65
CA THR A 170 2.69 3.67 14.92
C THR A 170 3.09 4.35 13.61
N VAL A 171 4.39 4.51 13.43
CA VAL A 171 5.01 4.98 12.19
C VAL A 171 5.69 3.79 11.51
N LEU A 172 5.30 3.51 10.27
CA LEU A 172 6.00 2.56 9.42
C LEU A 172 7.04 3.32 8.59
N ARG A 173 8.31 3.02 8.80
CA ARG A 173 9.43 3.51 8.02
C ARG A 173 9.80 2.52 6.93
N MET A 174 9.94 3.04 5.72
CA MET A 174 10.34 2.30 4.54
C MET A 174 11.60 2.94 3.98
N THR A 175 12.75 2.28 4.14
CA THR A 175 14.03 2.79 3.64
C THR A 175 14.31 2.20 2.26
N LEU A 176 14.47 3.06 1.27
CA LEU A 176 14.79 2.68 -0.11
C LEU A 176 16.28 2.29 -0.20
N PRO A 177 16.64 1.33 -1.05
CA PRO A 177 18.03 0.97 -1.28
C PRO A 177 18.84 2.17 -1.81
N PRO A 178 20.14 2.20 -1.60
CA PRO A 178 21.00 3.25 -2.15
C PRO A 178 20.86 3.28 -3.67
N GLU A 179 21.01 4.48 -4.27
CA GLU A 179 20.96 4.60 -5.72
C GLU A 179 22.06 3.75 -6.35
N PRO A 180 21.73 2.90 -7.31
CA PRO A 180 22.76 2.27 -8.11
C PRO A 180 23.42 3.35 -8.98
N LEU A 181 24.60 3.81 -8.60
CA LEU A 181 25.39 4.84 -9.30
C LEU A 181 25.66 4.51 -10.79
N ALA A 182 25.40 3.28 -11.23
CA ALA A 182 25.66 2.80 -12.58
C ALA A 182 24.42 2.71 -13.50
N ALA A 183 23.20 2.98 -13.04
CA ALA A 183 21.98 2.73 -13.81
C ALA A 183 21.44 3.93 -14.59
N PHE A 184 22.07 5.08 -14.53
CA PHE A 184 21.71 6.22 -15.39
C PHE A 184 22.34 6.11 -16.81
N GLY A 185 22.39 4.89 -17.33
CA GLY A 185 22.60 4.68 -18.77
C GLY A 185 21.43 5.30 -19.53
N THR A 186 21.73 6.05 -20.56
CA THR A 186 20.91 6.96 -21.38
C THR A 186 19.62 6.37 -22.01
N HIS A 187 19.10 5.24 -21.58
CA HIS A 187 17.98 4.55 -22.21
C HIS A 187 16.72 4.32 -21.34
N ASN A 188 16.72 4.67 -20.08
CA ASN A 188 15.49 4.60 -19.29
C ASN A 188 14.75 5.94 -19.35
N VAL A 189 14.01 6.12 -20.42
CA VAL A 189 13.03 7.20 -20.58
C VAL A 189 12.14 7.21 -19.33
N LEU A 190 12.08 8.36 -18.67
CA LEU A 190 11.06 8.73 -17.71
C LEU A 190 9.68 8.41 -18.31
N ARG A 191 9.20 7.20 -18.11
CA ARG A 191 7.81 6.89 -18.40
C ARG A 191 7.02 7.49 -17.25
N THR A 192 6.39 8.62 -17.52
CA THR A 192 5.30 9.09 -16.66
C THR A 192 4.32 7.93 -16.50
N PRO A 193 4.09 7.43 -15.28
CA PRO A 193 3.13 6.35 -15.09
C PRO A 193 1.81 6.80 -15.70
N ARG A 194 1.17 5.94 -16.49
CA ARG A 194 -0.21 6.20 -16.88
C ARG A 194 -1.04 6.13 -15.59
N PRO A 195 -1.78 7.19 -15.22
CA PRO A 195 -2.59 7.22 -13.99
C PRO A 195 -3.56 6.04 -13.89
N GLU A 196 -4.00 5.52 -15.03
CA GLU A 196 -4.98 4.45 -15.16
C GLU A 196 -4.57 3.12 -14.52
N SER A 197 -3.27 2.75 -14.54
CA SER A 197 -2.84 1.46 -13.97
C SER A 197 -2.83 1.49 -12.43
N GLY A 198 -2.47 2.62 -11.83
CA GLY A 198 -2.46 2.79 -10.36
C GLY A 198 -3.86 2.87 -9.77
N ALA A 199 -4.76 3.57 -10.45
CA ALA A 199 -6.15 3.69 -10.05
C ALA A 199 -6.89 2.34 -10.07
N ALA A 200 -6.60 1.46 -11.03
CA ALA A 200 -7.26 0.16 -11.13
C ALA A 200 -7.02 -0.69 -9.87
N ARG A 201 -5.77 -0.81 -9.40
CA ARG A 201 -5.45 -1.60 -8.21
C ARG A 201 -6.03 -1.01 -6.93
N LEU A 202 -5.98 0.32 -6.76
CA LEU A 202 -6.63 1.00 -5.63
C LEU A 202 -8.14 0.80 -5.64
N ARG A 203 -8.77 0.87 -6.82
CA ARG A 203 -10.20 0.65 -7.00
C ARG A 203 -10.61 -0.76 -6.61
N GLU A 204 -9.88 -1.78 -7.06
CA GLU A 204 -10.12 -3.18 -6.69
C GLU A 204 -10.01 -3.37 -5.17
N GLU A 205 -8.91 -2.91 -4.59
CA GLU A 205 -8.65 -3.06 -3.15
C GLU A 205 -9.69 -2.31 -2.30
N PHE A 206 -10.06 -1.09 -2.68
CA PHE A 206 -11.05 -0.31 -1.93
C PHE A 206 -12.47 -0.86 -2.07
N ARG A 207 -12.88 -1.32 -3.24
CA ARG A 207 -14.18 -1.98 -3.44
C ARG A 207 -14.31 -3.27 -2.64
N ALA A 208 -13.23 -4.04 -2.53
CA ALA A 208 -13.20 -5.27 -1.74
C ALA A 208 -13.19 -5.01 -0.21
N THR A 209 -12.78 -3.82 0.21
CA THR A 209 -12.48 -3.54 1.62
C THR A 209 -13.47 -2.58 2.27
N LEU A 210 -13.93 -1.60 1.51
CA LEU A 210 -14.75 -0.50 2.02
C LEU A 210 -16.25 -0.74 1.72
N PRO A 211 -17.15 -0.24 2.59
CA PRO A 211 -18.57 -0.39 2.36
C PRO A 211 -19.00 0.35 1.08
N PRO A 212 -19.90 -0.23 0.28
CA PRO A 212 -20.42 0.42 -0.91
C PRO A 212 -21.19 1.70 -0.55
N LYS A 213 -21.16 2.67 -1.47
CA LYS A 213 -21.95 3.89 -1.37
C LYS A 213 -23.43 3.51 -1.18
N LYS A 214 -24.05 3.94 -0.09
CA LYS A 214 -25.50 3.81 0.08
C LYS A 214 -26.16 4.74 -0.95
N ILE A 215 -26.85 4.15 -1.91
CA ILE A 215 -27.69 4.86 -2.88
C ILE A 215 -28.94 5.37 -2.17
#